data_9082aaa3fc7f62b3f0524a29ce2423fe
#
_entry.id   9082aaa3fc7f62b3f0524a29ce2423fe
#
_cell.length_a   1.000
_cell.length_b   1.000
_cell.length_c   1.000
_cell.angle_alpha   90.00
_cell.angle_beta   90.00
_cell.angle_gamma   90.00
#
_symmetry.space_group_name_H-M   'P 1'
#
loop_
_entity.id
_entity.type
_entity.pdbx_description
1 polymer ?
#
loop_
_entity_poly.entity_id
_entity_poly.type
_entity_poly.pdbx_seq_one_letter_code
_entity_poly.pdbx_strand_id
1 'polypeptide(L)'
;MRGFIVMAMFAVSLSQAASHNYIEVRNLELDASGLSEIFVDAGAGALVVNGIDDSDEIVVVATIIAGDGDEDEARELIEKRLRLGLERDGDRAELKAGFSSGWGRDVDAVIDLEVNMPARLALTIDDGSGAISVQNVAAMVKIDDGSGSIDLVDSGDVDIDDGSGSITLENTGAVKIDDGSGSITITGAAGDVYVEDGSGPIDIRGVRGGVTVDDGSGDIEIDDVELDLIIEEAGSGSLRYTNVRGSVEQRD
;
A
#
# COMPACT_ATOMS: atom_id res chain seq x y z
N MET A 1 21.87 21.37 -10.78
CA MET A 1 22.45 21.53 -9.43
C MET A 1 22.45 20.14 -8.80
N ARG A 2 23.60 19.63 -8.41
CA ARG A 2 23.70 18.29 -7.85
C ARG A 2 23.22 18.34 -6.40
N GLY A 3 22.12 17.61 -6.10
CA GLY A 3 21.61 17.46 -4.73
C GLY A 3 22.62 16.70 -3.89
N PHE A 4 22.98 17.27 -2.75
CA PHE A 4 23.84 16.64 -1.77
C PHE A 4 23.01 15.62 -0.98
N ILE A 5 23.40 14.35 -1.06
CA ILE A 5 22.92 13.30 -0.16
C ILE A 5 23.64 13.49 1.17
N VAL A 6 22.91 13.88 2.22
CA VAL A 6 23.43 13.87 3.59
C VAL A 6 23.17 12.49 4.18
N MET A 7 24.21 11.70 4.26
CA MET A 7 24.19 10.38 4.87
C MET A 7 24.52 10.51 6.35
N ALA A 8 23.49 10.46 7.22
CA ALA A 8 23.70 10.36 8.66
C ALA A 8 23.60 8.89 9.07
N MET A 9 24.75 8.30 9.44
CA MET A 9 24.80 6.98 10.08
C MET A 9 24.55 7.13 11.57
N PHE A 10 23.46 6.52 12.07
CA PHE A 10 23.28 6.26 13.49
C PHE A 10 23.26 4.74 13.70
N ALA A 11 24.32 4.22 14.30
CA ALA A 11 24.34 2.84 14.79
C ALA A 11 23.76 2.80 16.19
N VAL A 12 22.61 2.18 16.40
CA VAL A 12 22.07 1.86 17.71
C VAL A 12 22.36 0.40 18.00
N SER A 13 23.28 0.11 18.90
CA SER A 13 23.52 -1.24 19.41
C SER A 13 22.57 -1.54 20.57
N LEU A 14 21.54 -2.37 20.33
CA LEU A 14 20.76 -3.01 21.40
C LEU A 14 21.19 -4.46 21.54
N SER A 15 21.86 -4.77 22.66
CA SER A 15 22.21 -6.14 23.03
C SER A 15 21.04 -6.82 23.73
N GLN A 16 20.41 -7.82 23.09
CA GLN A 16 19.76 -8.95 23.76
C GLN A 16 19.76 -10.17 22.85
N ALA A 17 20.16 -11.31 23.38
CA ALA A 17 20.32 -12.57 22.68
C ALA A 17 18.95 -13.15 22.25
N ALA A 18 18.64 -13.06 20.97
CA ALA A 18 17.73 -13.90 20.19
C ALA A 18 17.94 -13.52 18.72
N SER A 19 18.16 -14.50 17.81
CA SER A 19 18.38 -14.36 16.37
C SER A 19 19.03 -13.01 15.96
N HIS A 20 20.28 -13.03 15.57
CA HIS A 20 21.05 -11.80 15.31
C HIS A 20 20.71 -11.24 13.92
N ASN A 21 19.60 -10.54 13.82
CA ASN A 21 19.34 -9.76 12.62
C ASN A 21 20.26 -8.53 12.62
N TYR A 22 20.99 -8.32 11.51
CA TYR A 22 21.69 -7.08 11.29
C TYR A 22 20.69 -6.00 10.84
N ILE A 23 20.69 -4.86 11.52
CA ILE A 23 19.77 -3.75 11.23
C ILE A 23 20.57 -2.52 10.81
N GLU A 24 20.22 -1.95 9.66
CA GLU A 24 20.77 -0.70 9.16
C GLU A 24 19.64 0.27 8.82
N VAL A 25 19.74 1.54 9.25
CA VAL A 25 18.74 2.57 8.95
C VAL A 25 19.34 3.58 7.98
N ARG A 26 18.61 3.90 6.91
CA ARG A 26 18.95 4.92 5.93
C ARG A 26 17.84 5.95 5.79
N ASN A 27 18.22 7.22 5.73
CA ASN A 27 17.28 8.32 5.48
C ASN A 27 17.53 8.85 4.06
N LEU A 28 16.42 9.09 3.33
CA LEU A 28 16.42 9.70 2.01
C LEU A 28 15.51 10.93 2.06
N GLU A 29 15.89 11.98 1.34
CA GLU A 29 15.13 13.23 1.27
C GLU A 29 15.11 13.74 -0.17
N LEU A 30 13.96 14.28 -0.61
CA LEU A 30 13.79 14.86 -1.93
C LEU A 30 12.88 16.09 -1.85
N ASP A 31 13.31 17.20 -2.47
CA ASP A 31 12.45 18.37 -2.68
C ASP A 31 11.31 18.01 -3.64
N ALA A 32 10.08 18.11 -3.15
CA ALA A 32 8.85 17.78 -3.86
C ALA A 32 8.24 18.96 -4.62
N SER A 33 8.91 20.11 -4.67
CA SER A 33 8.44 21.28 -5.41
C SER A 33 8.27 20.96 -6.90
N GLY A 34 7.05 21.11 -7.42
CA GLY A 34 6.71 20.84 -8.82
C GLY A 34 6.60 19.37 -9.17
N LEU A 35 6.57 18.46 -8.17
CA LEU A 35 6.16 17.09 -8.36
C LEU A 35 4.63 16.98 -8.34
N SER A 36 4.10 16.01 -9.10
CA SER A 36 2.69 15.64 -9.16
C SER A 36 2.43 14.25 -8.56
N GLU A 37 3.45 13.40 -8.50
CA GLU A 37 3.31 11.99 -8.12
C GLU A 37 4.57 11.47 -7.41
N ILE A 38 4.39 10.47 -6.56
CA ILE A 38 5.43 9.57 -6.09
C ILE A 38 5.10 8.13 -6.50
N PHE A 39 6.09 7.43 -7.06
CA PHE A 39 6.05 6.00 -7.31
C PHE A 39 6.95 5.28 -6.33
N VAL A 40 6.42 4.26 -5.66
CA VAL A 40 7.12 3.42 -4.70
C VAL A 40 7.19 2.00 -5.25
N ASP A 41 8.39 1.52 -5.54
CA ASP A 41 8.69 0.14 -5.92
C ASP A 41 9.33 -0.52 -4.69
N ALA A 42 8.51 -1.30 -3.96
CA ALA A 42 8.90 -1.99 -2.74
C ALA A 42 8.89 -3.51 -2.97
N GLY A 43 9.71 -4.23 -2.26
CA GLY A 43 9.85 -5.68 -2.46
C GLY A 43 9.21 -6.49 -1.35
N ALA A 44 9.80 -6.44 -0.17
CA ALA A 44 9.32 -7.13 1.02
C ALA A 44 9.63 -6.30 2.27
N GLY A 45 8.69 -6.27 3.20
CA GLY A 45 8.74 -5.46 4.42
C GLY A 45 7.48 -4.63 4.59
N ALA A 46 7.38 -3.92 5.68
CA ALA A 46 6.25 -3.02 5.92
C ALA A 46 6.45 -1.68 5.20
N LEU A 47 5.38 -1.17 4.58
CA LEU A 47 5.36 0.15 3.97
C LEU A 47 4.32 1.04 4.69
N VAL A 48 4.78 2.11 5.30
CA VAL A 48 3.92 3.14 5.92
C VAL A 48 4.08 4.44 5.16
N VAL A 49 2.97 4.98 4.64
CA VAL A 49 2.96 6.26 3.93
C VAL A 49 2.05 7.25 4.63
N ASN A 50 2.59 8.43 4.95
CA ASN A 50 1.86 9.52 5.59
C ASN A 50 1.85 10.75 4.68
N GLY A 51 0.68 11.19 4.25
CA GLY A 51 0.49 12.47 3.61
C GLY A 51 0.59 13.62 4.63
N ILE A 52 1.43 14.58 4.35
CA ILE A 52 1.66 15.75 5.21
C ILE A 52 1.14 17.00 4.49
N ASP A 53 0.20 17.69 5.13
CA ASP A 53 -0.29 18.98 4.63
C ASP A 53 0.82 20.03 4.63
N ASP A 54 0.78 20.93 3.65
CA ASP A 54 1.70 22.05 3.51
C ASP A 54 3.20 21.66 3.49
N SER A 55 3.52 20.40 3.15
CA SER A 55 4.90 19.94 2.94
C SER A 55 5.32 20.09 1.48
N ASP A 56 6.61 20.40 1.26
CA ASP A 56 7.28 20.37 -0.03
C ASP A 56 8.48 19.42 -0.04
N GLU A 57 8.52 18.47 0.89
CA GLU A 57 9.58 17.47 1.00
C GLU A 57 9.01 16.06 1.07
N ILE A 58 9.71 15.11 0.44
CA ILE A 58 9.53 13.67 0.65
C ILE A 58 10.67 13.22 1.55
N VAL A 59 10.34 12.62 2.68
CA VAL A 59 11.30 12.06 3.65
C VAL A 59 11.02 10.57 3.80
N VAL A 60 12.04 9.75 3.61
CA VAL A 60 11.96 8.29 3.72
C VAL A 60 12.93 7.80 4.78
N VAL A 61 12.43 7.00 5.71
CA VAL A 61 13.23 6.21 6.64
C VAL A 61 13.13 4.76 6.21
N ALA A 62 14.25 4.18 5.77
CA ALA A 62 14.35 2.78 5.37
C ALA A 62 15.11 1.99 6.45
N THR A 63 14.46 1.02 7.07
CA THR A 63 15.03 0.08 8.02
C THR A 63 15.32 -1.23 7.32
N ILE A 64 16.58 -1.51 7.03
CA ILE A 64 17.05 -2.72 6.38
C ILE A 64 17.31 -3.77 7.45
N ILE A 65 16.65 -4.91 7.36
CA ILE A 65 16.77 -6.03 8.30
C ILE A 65 17.29 -7.23 7.52
N ALA A 66 18.53 -7.64 7.78
CA ALA A 66 19.12 -8.82 7.18
C ALA A 66 19.25 -9.94 8.21
N GLY A 67 18.75 -11.15 7.85
CA GLY A 67 18.57 -12.25 8.79
C GLY A 67 19.83 -13.04 9.09
N ASP A 68 19.67 -14.07 9.83
CA ASP A 68 20.40 -15.17 10.50
C ASP A 68 21.89 -15.43 10.19
N GLY A 69 22.61 -14.53 9.52
CA GLY A 69 24.02 -14.64 9.24
C GLY A 69 24.90 -13.97 10.29
N ASP A 70 26.21 -14.06 10.06
CA ASP A 70 27.15 -13.23 10.77
C ASP A 70 27.05 -11.76 10.24
N GLU A 71 27.41 -10.79 11.06
CA GLU A 71 27.33 -9.36 10.71
C GLU A 71 28.10 -9.01 9.43
N ASP A 72 29.20 -9.67 9.17
CA ASP A 72 30.01 -9.44 7.96
C ASP A 72 29.29 -9.95 6.69
N GLU A 73 28.61 -11.11 6.77
CA GLU A 73 27.79 -11.63 5.67
C GLU A 73 26.59 -10.72 5.37
N ALA A 74 25.90 -10.21 6.40
CA ALA A 74 24.79 -9.27 6.26
C ALA A 74 25.24 -7.95 5.61
N ARG A 75 26.39 -7.40 6.03
CA ARG A 75 26.96 -6.20 5.41
C ARG A 75 27.32 -6.42 3.94
N GLU A 76 27.94 -7.56 3.63
CA GLU A 76 28.31 -7.93 2.25
C GLU A 76 27.06 -8.07 1.37
N LEU A 77 25.97 -8.66 1.89
CA LEU A 77 24.68 -8.76 1.21
C LEU A 77 24.10 -7.39 0.89
N ILE A 78 24.03 -6.51 1.88
CA ILE A 78 23.54 -5.14 1.72
C ILE A 78 24.40 -4.38 0.69
N GLU A 79 25.72 -4.41 0.84
CA GLU A 79 26.62 -3.69 -0.06
C GLU A 79 26.49 -4.13 -1.53
N LYS A 80 26.27 -5.44 -1.77
CA LYS A 80 26.21 -5.99 -3.13
C LYS A 80 24.83 -5.98 -3.76
N ARG A 81 23.78 -6.14 -2.96
CA ARG A 81 22.44 -6.44 -3.48
C ARG A 81 21.37 -5.37 -3.21
N LEU A 82 21.56 -4.52 -2.21
CA LEU A 82 20.58 -3.49 -1.90
C LEU A 82 20.36 -2.55 -3.09
N ARG A 83 19.09 -2.29 -3.38
CA ARG A 83 18.61 -1.28 -4.32
C ARG A 83 17.72 -0.34 -3.53
N LEU A 84 18.29 0.75 -3.05
CA LEU A 84 17.59 1.78 -2.30
C LEU A 84 17.96 3.14 -2.85
N GLY A 85 16.98 3.87 -3.32
CA GLY A 85 17.15 5.20 -3.88
C GLY A 85 15.85 5.96 -3.97
N LEU A 86 15.93 7.27 -3.82
CA LEU A 86 14.84 8.23 -4.04
C LEU A 86 15.33 9.26 -5.03
N GLU A 87 14.75 9.28 -6.23
CA GLU A 87 15.21 10.10 -7.33
C GLU A 87 14.02 10.85 -7.99
N ARG A 88 14.32 11.96 -8.64
CA ARG A 88 13.35 12.70 -9.45
C ARG A 88 13.45 12.25 -10.91
N ASP A 89 12.32 11.87 -11.48
CA ASP A 89 12.15 11.63 -12.91
C ASP A 89 11.02 12.52 -13.46
N GLY A 90 11.40 13.65 -14.04
CA GLY A 90 10.46 14.66 -14.53
C GLY A 90 9.64 15.30 -13.40
N ASP A 91 8.34 15.11 -13.41
CA ASP A 91 7.37 15.57 -12.41
C ASP A 91 6.97 14.48 -11.39
N ARG A 92 7.68 13.33 -11.41
CA ARG A 92 7.49 12.20 -10.51
C ARG A 92 8.71 12.01 -9.61
N ALA A 93 8.51 11.62 -8.35
CA ALA A 93 9.52 11.00 -7.51
C ALA A 93 9.47 9.48 -7.68
N GLU A 94 10.63 8.83 -7.71
CA GLU A 94 10.74 7.38 -7.78
C GLU A 94 11.53 6.88 -6.57
N LEU A 95 10.85 6.12 -5.68
CA LEU A 95 11.44 5.42 -4.55
C LEU A 95 11.56 3.95 -4.93
N LYS A 96 12.79 3.43 -4.91
CA LYS A 96 13.07 2.00 -5.10
C LYS A 96 13.65 1.44 -3.83
N ALA A 97 13.06 0.33 -3.34
CA ALA A 97 13.51 -0.36 -2.14
C ALA A 97 13.39 -1.88 -2.31
N GLY A 98 14.50 -2.56 -2.45
CA GLY A 98 14.51 -4.00 -2.63
C GLY A 98 15.93 -4.56 -2.73
N PHE A 99 16.02 -5.84 -3.01
CA PHE A 99 17.28 -6.53 -3.23
C PHE A 99 17.34 -7.12 -4.62
N SER A 100 18.46 -6.94 -5.32
CA SER A 100 18.64 -7.59 -6.62
C SER A 100 18.68 -9.11 -6.47
N SER A 101 17.91 -9.82 -7.32
CA SER A 101 17.94 -11.27 -7.42
C SER A 101 19.36 -11.74 -7.84
N GLY A 102 19.90 -12.75 -7.18
CA GLY A 102 21.19 -13.34 -7.51
C GLY A 102 21.10 -14.86 -7.57
N TRP A 103 21.97 -15.50 -8.35
CA TRP A 103 22.03 -16.96 -8.42
C TRP A 103 22.33 -17.57 -7.05
N GLY A 104 21.41 -18.38 -6.51
CA GLY A 104 21.71 -19.45 -5.60
C GLY A 104 21.29 -19.35 -4.13
N ARG A 105 20.70 -18.26 -3.64
CA ARG A 105 20.04 -18.17 -2.33
C ARG A 105 18.95 -17.12 -2.35
N ASP A 106 17.81 -17.43 -1.72
CA ASP A 106 16.84 -16.43 -1.32
C ASP A 106 17.54 -15.40 -0.42
N VAL A 107 17.21 -14.13 -0.63
CA VAL A 107 17.76 -13.06 0.20
C VAL A 107 16.92 -13.03 1.47
N ASP A 108 17.49 -13.47 2.58
CA ASP A 108 16.84 -13.34 3.89
C ASP A 108 17.04 -11.92 4.43
N ALA A 109 16.37 -10.97 3.77
CA ALA A 109 16.37 -9.57 4.16
C ALA A 109 15.10 -8.88 3.70
N VAL A 110 14.63 -7.94 4.52
CA VAL A 110 13.46 -7.09 4.25
C VAL A 110 13.83 -5.63 4.45
N ILE A 111 13.01 -4.73 3.89
CA ILE A 111 13.18 -3.29 4.06
C ILE A 111 11.85 -2.71 4.52
N ASP A 112 11.78 -2.32 5.78
CA ASP A 112 10.64 -1.55 6.26
C ASP A 112 10.82 -0.08 5.88
N LEU A 113 9.77 0.51 5.31
CA LEU A 113 9.76 1.88 4.81
C LEU A 113 8.75 2.73 5.59
N GLU A 114 9.19 3.89 6.03
CA GLU A 114 8.33 4.98 6.47
C GLU A 114 8.52 6.17 5.52
N VAL A 115 7.45 6.54 4.80
CA VAL A 115 7.45 7.59 3.80
C VAL A 115 6.54 8.73 4.26
N ASN A 116 7.12 9.90 4.51
CA ASN A 116 6.38 11.14 4.74
C ASN A 116 6.43 11.97 3.46
N MET A 117 5.28 12.26 2.87
CA MET A 117 5.18 12.94 1.57
C MET A 117 4.12 14.05 1.60
N PRO A 118 4.18 15.04 0.71
CA PRO A 118 3.09 16.00 0.58
C PRO A 118 1.75 15.32 0.26
N ALA A 119 0.70 15.57 1.05
CA ALA A 119 -0.63 14.98 0.88
C ALA A 119 -1.26 15.22 -0.51
N ARG A 120 -0.82 16.26 -1.21
CA ARG A 120 -1.28 16.66 -2.56
C ARG A 120 -0.74 15.79 -3.71
N LEU A 121 0.32 15.03 -3.48
CA LEU A 121 0.90 14.18 -4.53
C LEU A 121 0.09 12.89 -4.69
N ALA A 122 -0.15 12.49 -5.94
CA ALA A 122 -0.64 11.16 -6.22
C ALA A 122 0.39 10.11 -5.77
N LEU A 123 -0.10 8.96 -5.30
CA LEU A 123 0.72 7.87 -4.80
C LEU A 123 0.47 6.62 -5.65
N THR A 124 1.52 6.07 -6.22
CA THR A 124 1.49 4.77 -6.89
C THR A 124 2.45 3.83 -6.17
N ILE A 125 1.97 2.68 -5.75
CA ILE A 125 2.73 1.62 -5.07
C ILE A 125 2.72 0.36 -5.93
N ASP A 126 3.89 -0.25 -6.11
CA ASP A 126 4.10 -1.61 -6.63
C ASP A 126 4.85 -2.36 -5.52
N ASP A 127 4.15 -3.25 -4.80
CA ASP A 127 4.72 -4.02 -3.70
C ASP A 127 4.64 -5.52 -3.94
N GLY A 128 5.68 -6.22 -3.56
CA GLY A 128 5.73 -7.68 -3.68
C GLY A 128 5.03 -8.38 -2.52
N SER A 129 5.29 -7.92 -1.30
CA SER A 129 4.71 -8.53 -0.11
C SER A 129 4.99 -7.73 1.17
N GLY A 130 4.04 -7.67 2.03
CA GLY A 130 4.17 -7.01 3.32
C GLY A 130 2.87 -6.30 3.70
N ALA A 131 2.93 -5.52 4.76
CA ALA A 131 1.79 -4.70 5.14
C ALA A 131 1.95 -3.29 4.57
N ILE A 132 0.92 -2.80 3.89
CA ILE A 132 0.86 -1.43 3.37
C ILE A 132 -0.12 -0.64 4.23
N SER A 133 0.32 0.48 4.78
CA SER A 133 -0.52 1.43 5.50
C SER A 133 -0.36 2.82 4.90
N VAL A 134 -1.46 3.42 4.44
CA VAL A 134 -1.48 4.76 3.83
C VAL A 134 -2.45 5.66 4.59
N GLN A 135 -2.01 6.85 4.95
CA GLN A 135 -2.85 7.81 5.67
C GLN A 135 -2.72 9.22 5.08
N ASN A 136 -3.85 9.96 5.05
CA ASN A 136 -3.91 11.39 4.70
C ASN A 136 -3.35 11.73 3.31
N VAL A 137 -3.55 10.89 2.30
CA VAL A 137 -3.19 11.20 0.91
C VAL A 137 -4.41 11.76 0.19
N ALA A 138 -4.48 13.09 0.03
CA ALA A 138 -5.65 13.77 -0.52
C ALA A 138 -5.84 13.53 -2.04
N ALA A 139 -4.79 13.14 -2.75
CA ALA A 139 -4.80 12.81 -4.17
C ALA A 139 -5.12 11.31 -4.40
N MET A 140 -5.08 10.89 -5.67
CA MET A 140 -5.31 9.49 -6.05
C MET A 140 -4.24 8.57 -5.48
N VAL A 141 -4.66 7.41 -4.96
CA VAL A 141 -3.80 6.31 -4.51
C VAL A 141 -4.04 5.12 -5.41
N LYS A 142 -2.96 4.62 -6.03
CA LYS A 142 -2.96 3.37 -6.79
C LYS A 142 -2.02 2.37 -6.15
N ILE A 143 -2.47 1.12 -5.96
CA ILE A 143 -1.69 0.03 -5.37
C ILE A 143 -1.81 -1.22 -6.24
N ASP A 144 -0.66 -1.82 -6.54
CA ASP A 144 -0.50 -3.15 -7.10
C ASP A 144 0.29 -3.96 -6.07
N ASP A 145 -0.36 -4.90 -5.37
CA ASP A 145 0.26 -5.72 -4.32
C ASP A 145 0.15 -7.22 -4.61
N GLY A 146 1.24 -7.91 -4.40
CA GLY A 146 1.24 -9.37 -4.53
C GLY A 146 0.59 -10.09 -3.36
N SER A 147 0.87 -9.63 -2.13
CA SER A 147 0.29 -10.23 -0.93
C SER A 147 0.59 -9.44 0.35
N GLY A 148 -0.38 -9.30 1.19
CA GLY A 148 -0.23 -8.61 2.46
C GLY A 148 -1.53 -7.99 2.93
N SER A 149 -1.44 -7.10 3.90
CA SER A 149 -2.59 -6.29 4.27
C SER A 149 -2.46 -4.89 3.71
N ILE A 150 -3.56 -4.34 3.21
CA ILE A 150 -3.65 -2.96 2.74
C ILE A 150 -4.63 -2.20 3.61
N ASP A 151 -4.14 -1.19 4.32
CA ASP A 151 -4.93 -0.33 5.18
C ASP A 151 -4.82 1.12 4.70
N LEU A 152 -5.94 1.73 4.25
CA LEU A 152 -6.00 3.14 3.85
C LEU A 152 -6.98 3.93 4.71
N VAL A 153 -6.55 5.09 5.17
CA VAL A 153 -7.38 6.02 5.95
C VAL A 153 -7.25 7.44 5.40
N ASP A 154 -8.37 8.12 5.19
CA ASP A 154 -8.43 9.52 4.75
C ASP A 154 -7.66 9.76 3.44
N SER A 155 -8.09 9.10 2.36
CA SER A 155 -7.48 9.22 1.03
C SER A 155 -8.44 9.78 -0.03
N GLY A 156 -7.88 10.26 -1.14
CA GLY A 156 -8.64 10.58 -2.35
C GLY A 156 -9.21 9.33 -3.03
N ASP A 157 -9.31 9.35 -4.35
CA ASP A 157 -9.75 8.18 -5.11
C ASP A 157 -8.72 7.04 -4.99
N VAL A 158 -9.22 5.79 -4.98
CA VAL A 158 -8.41 4.59 -4.73
C VAL A 158 -8.59 3.59 -5.87
N ASP A 159 -7.48 3.03 -6.38
CA ASP A 159 -7.45 1.94 -7.36
C ASP A 159 -6.48 0.86 -6.85
N ILE A 160 -6.98 -0.32 -6.49
CA ILE A 160 -6.19 -1.42 -5.91
C ILE A 160 -6.33 -2.66 -6.78
N ASP A 161 -5.19 -3.29 -7.08
CA ASP A 161 -5.05 -4.62 -7.65
C ASP A 161 -4.25 -5.45 -6.63
N ASP A 162 -4.89 -6.41 -5.95
CA ASP A 162 -4.26 -7.23 -4.91
C ASP A 162 -4.36 -8.72 -5.24
N GLY A 163 -3.26 -9.42 -5.10
CA GLY A 163 -3.23 -10.87 -5.27
C GLY A 163 -3.87 -11.62 -4.10
N SER A 164 -3.56 -11.20 -2.87
CA SER A 164 -4.13 -11.82 -1.67
C SER A 164 -3.82 -11.07 -0.39
N GLY A 165 -4.80 -10.92 0.45
CA GLY A 165 -4.63 -10.29 1.76
C GLY A 165 -5.93 -9.69 2.28
N SER A 166 -5.81 -8.79 3.23
CA SER A 166 -6.97 -8.04 3.69
C SER A 166 -6.87 -6.59 3.23
N ILE A 167 -7.94 -6.07 2.67
CA ILE A 167 -8.05 -4.67 2.27
C ILE A 167 -9.03 -3.97 3.21
N THR A 168 -8.57 -2.92 3.87
CA THR A 168 -9.39 -2.07 4.74
C THR A 168 -9.29 -0.62 4.29
N LEU A 169 -10.42 -0.03 3.91
CA LEU A 169 -10.51 1.36 3.48
C LEU A 169 -11.44 2.15 4.40
N GLU A 170 -10.98 3.30 4.86
CA GLU A 170 -11.78 4.22 5.68
C GLU A 170 -11.68 5.66 5.15
N ASN A 171 -12.83 6.31 4.90
CA ASN A 171 -12.94 7.71 4.44
C ASN A 171 -12.18 7.97 3.11
N THR A 172 -12.60 7.31 2.04
CA THR A 172 -11.99 7.45 0.72
C THR A 172 -12.85 8.26 -0.25
N GLY A 173 -12.30 8.62 -1.40
CA GLY A 173 -13.03 9.11 -2.57
C GLY A 173 -13.81 8.00 -3.27
N ALA A 174 -13.71 7.91 -4.60
CA ALA A 174 -14.18 6.75 -5.37
C ALA A 174 -13.21 5.58 -5.18
N VAL A 175 -13.75 4.35 -5.20
CA VAL A 175 -12.98 3.12 -4.95
C VAL A 175 -13.14 2.15 -6.09
N LYS A 176 -12.02 1.62 -6.58
CA LYS A 176 -11.96 0.45 -7.44
C LYS A 176 -11.01 -0.57 -6.86
N ILE A 177 -11.48 -1.80 -6.69
CA ILE A 177 -10.69 -2.95 -6.20
C ILE A 177 -10.86 -4.12 -7.14
N ASP A 178 -9.74 -4.76 -7.47
CA ASP A 178 -9.63 -6.07 -8.08
C ASP A 178 -8.78 -6.93 -7.12
N ASP A 179 -9.41 -7.89 -6.42
CA ASP A 179 -8.76 -8.75 -5.43
C ASP A 179 -8.86 -10.22 -5.80
N GLY A 180 -7.75 -10.92 -5.76
CA GLY A 180 -7.73 -12.36 -5.98
C GLY A 180 -8.33 -13.14 -4.82
N SER A 181 -7.98 -12.77 -3.58
CA SER A 181 -8.51 -13.43 -2.38
C SER A 181 -8.17 -12.71 -1.07
N GLY A 182 -9.13 -12.59 -0.23
CA GLY A 182 -8.93 -11.95 1.08
C GLY A 182 -10.22 -11.39 1.64
N SER A 183 -10.11 -10.49 2.58
CA SER A 183 -11.29 -9.80 3.09
C SER A 183 -11.26 -8.34 2.66
N ILE A 184 -12.37 -7.84 2.15
CA ILE A 184 -12.52 -6.45 1.76
C ILE A 184 -13.46 -5.76 2.72
N THR A 185 -13.00 -4.69 3.36
CA THR A 185 -13.81 -3.83 4.23
C THR A 185 -13.70 -2.39 3.78
N ILE A 186 -14.83 -1.76 3.42
CA ILE A 186 -14.90 -0.37 2.98
C ILE A 186 -15.88 0.38 3.88
N THR A 187 -15.41 1.48 4.48
CA THR A 187 -16.24 2.34 5.33
C THR A 187 -16.10 3.80 4.91
N GLY A 188 -17.20 4.43 4.52
CA GLY A 188 -17.25 5.87 4.29
C GLY A 188 -16.67 6.32 2.95
N ALA A 189 -17.00 5.67 1.84
CA ALA A 189 -16.61 6.15 0.51
C ALA A 189 -17.47 7.35 0.06
N ALA A 190 -16.81 8.39 -0.42
CA ALA A 190 -17.47 9.62 -0.90
C ALA A 190 -17.91 9.55 -2.37
N GLY A 191 -17.34 8.64 -3.15
CA GLY A 191 -17.65 8.37 -4.57
C GLY A 191 -18.29 7.00 -4.77
N ASP A 192 -18.26 6.54 -6.02
CA ASP A 192 -18.73 5.21 -6.40
C ASP A 192 -17.72 4.14 -5.95
N VAL A 193 -18.23 2.96 -5.63
CA VAL A 193 -17.43 1.79 -5.24
C VAL A 193 -17.65 0.68 -6.26
N TYR A 194 -16.55 0.18 -6.84
CA TYR A 194 -16.50 -1.00 -7.68
C TYR A 194 -15.57 -2.03 -7.06
N VAL A 195 -16.07 -3.24 -6.82
CA VAL A 195 -15.30 -4.36 -6.27
C VAL A 195 -15.46 -5.55 -7.18
N GLU A 196 -14.34 -6.10 -7.64
CA GLU A 196 -14.21 -7.42 -8.25
C GLU A 196 -13.37 -8.28 -7.30
N ASP A 197 -13.93 -9.39 -6.77
CA ASP A 197 -13.25 -10.27 -5.83
C ASP A 197 -13.36 -11.73 -6.26
N GLY A 198 -12.24 -12.42 -6.26
CA GLY A 198 -12.20 -13.86 -6.54
C GLY A 198 -12.76 -14.68 -5.39
N SER A 199 -12.38 -14.36 -4.15
CA SER A 199 -12.90 -15.07 -2.97
C SER A 199 -12.60 -14.39 -1.63
N GLY A 200 -13.60 -14.22 -0.82
CA GLY A 200 -13.48 -13.67 0.55
C GLY A 200 -14.73 -12.91 0.98
N PRO A 201 -14.82 -12.50 2.23
CA PRO A 201 -15.93 -11.69 2.68
C PRO A 201 -15.76 -10.23 2.26
N ILE A 202 -16.86 -9.63 1.77
CA ILE A 202 -16.96 -8.21 1.41
C ILE A 202 -17.91 -7.51 2.37
N ASP A 203 -17.43 -6.47 3.04
CA ASP A 203 -18.22 -5.60 3.94
C ASP A 203 -18.09 -4.14 3.49
N ILE A 204 -19.20 -3.55 3.00
CA ILE A 204 -19.22 -2.18 2.48
C ILE A 204 -20.26 -1.36 3.23
N ARG A 205 -19.85 -0.21 3.80
CA ARG A 205 -20.74 0.66 4.60
C ARG A 205 -20.54 2.14 4.33
N GLY A 206 -21.66 2.88 4.27
CA GLY A 206 -21.63 4.35 4.23
C GLY A 206 -21.12 4.92 2.92
N VAL A 207 -21.62 4.44 1.77
CA VAL A 207 -21.22 4.89 0.42
C VAL A 207 -22.16 6.00 -0.05
N ARG A 208 -21.61 7.15 -0.41
CA ARG A 208 -22.38 8.28 -0.98
C ARG A 208 -22.65 8.13 -2.47
N GLY A 209 -21.86 7.35 -3.17
CA GLY A 209 -22.05 6.95 -4.57
C GLY A 209 -22.91 5.72 -4.72
N GLY A 210 -22.81 5.07 -5.88
CA GLY A 210 -23.31 3.73 -6.16
C GLY A 210 -22.30 2.65 -5.76
N VAL A 211 -22.79 1.42 -5.63
CA VAL A 211 -21.95 0.25 -5.37
C VAL A 211 -22.16 -0.78 -6.47
N THR A 212 -21.08 -1.29 -7.03
CA THR A 212 -21.10 -2.43 -7.95
C THR A 212 -20.18 -3.50 -7.41
N VAL A 213 -20.69 -4.73 -7.27
CA VAL A 213 -19.91 -5.88 -6.78
C VAL A 213 -20.03 -7.04 -7.76
N ASP A 214 -18.87 -7.63 -8.07
CA ASP A 214 -18.70 -8.90 -8.79
C ASP A 214 -17.84 -9.81 -7.90
N ASP A 215 -18.45 -10.86 -7.29
CA ASP A 215 -17.78 -11.76 -6.35
C ASP A 215 -17.90 -13.22 -6.79
N GLY A 216 -16.76 -13.89 -6.87
CA GLY A 216 -16.68 -15.32 -7.17
C GLY A 216 -17.14 -16.22 -6.03
N SER A 217 -16.77 -15.90 -4.78
CA SER A 217 -17.25 -16.65 -3.60
C SER A 217 -16.93 -15.97 -2.27
N GLY A 218 -17.93 -15.67 -1.50
CA GLY A 218 -17.81 -15.08 -0.17
C GLY A 218 -19.15 -14.61 0.36
N ASP A 219 -19.15 -14.15 1.60
CA ASP A 219 -20.30 -13.46 2.16
C ASP A 219 -20.20 -11.96 1.84
N ILE A 220 -21.30 -11.40 1.29
CA ILE A 220 -21.38 -9.97 0.96
C ILE A 220 -22.35 -9.30 1.91
N GLU A 221 -21.88 -8.28 2.63
CA GLU A 221 -22.71 -7.40 3.47
C GLU A 221 -22.54 -5.94 3.02
N ILE A 222 -23.67 -5.30 2.62
CA ILE A 222 -23.67 -3.91 2.14
C ILE A 222 -24.71 -3.11 2.94
N ASP A 223 -24.30 -1.98 3.52
CA ASP A 223 -25.17 -1.12 4.30
C ASP A 223 -24.96 0.37 3.99
N ASP A 224 -26.05 1.12 3.97
CA ASP A 224 -26.07 2.58 3.79
C ASP A 224 -25.41 3.06 2.47
N VAL A 225 -26.11 2.79 1.34
CA VAL A 225 -25.73 3.25 -0.01
C VAL A 225 -26.69 4.35 -0.46
N GLU A 226 -26.16 5.51 -0.85
CA GLU A 226 -27.00 6.66 -1.23
C GLU A 226 -27.55 6.56 -2.65
N LEU A 227 -26.88 5.88 -3.57
CA LEU A 227 -27.32 5.68 -4.95
C LEU A 227 -27.66 4.20 -5.22
N ASP A 228 -27.40 3.73 -6.44
CA ASP A 228 -27.79 2.39 -6.88
C ASP A 228 -26.83 1.32 -6.37
N LEU A 229 -27.34 0.11 -6.14
CA LEU A 229 -26.57 -1.10 -5.87
C LEU A 229 -26.74 -2.07 -7.04
N ILE A 230 -25.64 -2.48 -7.62
CA ILE A 230 -25.56 -3.46 -8.69
C ILE A 230 -24.75 -4.65 -8.19
N ILE A 231 -25.34 -5.82 -8.17
CA ILE A 231 -24.63 -7.09 -7.93
C ILE A 231 -24.52 -7.78 -9.29
N GLU A 232 -23.33 -7.83 -9.86
CA GLU A 232 -23.07 -8.46 -11.15
C GLU A 232 -22.99 -9.97 -11.00
N GLU A 233 -22.21 -10.46 -10.03
CA GLU A 233 -22.16 -11.83 -9.55
C GLU A 233 -22.05 -11.82 -8.02
N ALA A 234 -22.69 -12.77 -7.33
CA ALA A 234 -22.56 -12.95 -5.88
C ALA A 234 -21.99 -14.33 -5.52
N GLY A 235 -21.60 -15.10 -6.52
CA GLY A 235 -20.95 -16.40 -6.39
C GLY A 235 -21.62 -17.34 -5.41
N SER A 236 -20.81 -17.98 -4.56
CA SER A 236 -21.29 -18.88 -3.52
C SER A 236 -21.08 -18.28 -2.13
N GLY A 237 -22.14 -17.86 -1.49
CA GLY A 237 -22.10 -17.23 -0.17
C GLY A 237 -23.45 -16.61 0.19
N SER A 238 -23.49 -15.83 1.23
CA SER A 238 -24.68 -15.09 1.61
C SER A 238 -24.60 -13.64 1.15
N LEU A 239 -25.63 -13.16 0.47
CA LEU A 239 -25.79 -11.75 0.12
C LEU A 239 -26.76 -11.08 1.08
N ARG A 240 -26.35 -9.99 1.72
CA ARG A 240 -27.19 -9.13 2.53
C ARG A 240 -26.96 -7.68 2.17
N TYR A 241 -28.02 -6.94 1.99
CA TYR A 241 -27.93 -5.49 1.84
C TYR A 241 -29.07 -4.81 2.60
N THR A 242 -28.76 -3.63 3.16
CA THR A 242 -29.75 -2.81 3.88
C THR A 242 -29.52 -1.33 3.55
N ASN A 243 -30.53 -0.50 3.76
CA ASN A 243 -30.44 0.97 3.63
C ASN A 243 -29.92 1.47 2.27
N VAL A 244 -30.28 0.83 1.15
CA VAL A 244 -29.98 1.33 -0.20
C VAL A 244 -31.08 2.32 -0.60
N ARG A 245 -30.72 3.57 -0.93
CA ARG A 245 -31.68 4.61 -1.29
C ARG A 245 -32.06 4.60 -2.77
N GLY A 246 -31.18 4.13 -3.62
CA GLY A 246 -31.40 3.99 -5.05
C GLY A 246 -32.07 2.67 -5.44
N SER A 247 -31.89 2.26 -6.67
CA SER A 247 -32.35 0.95 -7.17
C SER A 247 -31.37 -0.16 -6.79
N VAL A 248 -31.90 -1.39 -6.65
CA VAL A 248 -31.07 -2.59 -6.53
C VAL A 248 -31.28 -3.45 -7.75
N GLU A 249 -30.20 -3.74 -8.45
CA GLU A 249 -30.15 -4.65 -9.60
C GLU A 249 -29.27 -5.84 -9.24
N GLN A 250 -29.79 -7.05 -9.40
CA GLN A 250 -29.01 -8.28 -9.27
C GLN A 250 -29.03 -8.97 -10.64
N ARG A 251 -27.85 -9.27 -11.16
CA ARG A 251 -27.64 -9.98 -12.42
C ARG A 251 -27.21 -11.40 -12.06
N ASP A 252 -27.87 -12.39 -12.62
CA ASP A 252 -27.58 -13.83 -12.42
C ASP A 252 -26.73 -14.36 -13.60
#